data_c49fd9775cc6cd901660987e0a06f8e6
#
_entry.id   c49fd9775cc6cd901660987e0a06f8e6
#
_cell.length_a   1.000
_cell.length_b   1.000
_cell.length_c   1.000
_cell.angle_alpha   90.00
_cell.angle_beta   90.00
_cell.angle_gamma   90.00
#
_symmetry.space_group_name_H-M   'P 1'
#
loop_
_entity.id
_entity.type
_entity.pdbx_description
1 polymer ?
#
loop_
_entity_poly.entity_id
_entity_poly.type
_entity_poly.pdbx_seq_one_letter_code
_entity_poly.pdbx_strand_id
1 'polypeptide(L)'
;VQYRVKGADIWQTADGTCTLTGFSTSKSAAYTNAAQLTGLTAGTDYEFRVGDGATWSEPQSFRTRAAAQDTTSFVVMGDTQMTGNPDSEEDKASIAVLEKLGAIVKDKPVDFGLQTGDYVDNGTNYAMWAEMQEAFNHTFPNVDFIHTLGNHEYYGDFSGSTASNILQLPSKDYYSMEYGDVYVAVINNSADLSAACEWLKQDAAQSTCMWKILSIHQPPYYTNAKNGGSEKFHELIPAAAEAAGIDAVFSGHDHSYARIMARDGAAVTENGVTYFICGDLGEKSRDQNYAISSDFDYAYCEQGYEGLILYVTANDKTMTVSAYDSKDGRLVDSAVLQSRCARGH
;
A
#
# COMPACT_ATOMS: atom_id res chain seq x y z
N VAL A 1 7.13 20.54 -15.06
CA VAL A 1 7.24 19.24 -15.73
C VAL A 1 6.94 19.38 -17.20
N GLN A 2 7.72 18.72 -18.05
CA GLN A 2 7.33 18.52 -19.45
C GLN A 2 6.97 17.08 -19.70
N TYR A 3 5.93 16.82 -20.50
CA TYR A 3 5.45 15.49 -20.80
C TYR A 3 4.95 15.38 -22.25
N ARG A 4 4.97 14.17 -22.80
CA ARG A 4 4.48 13.86 -24.15
C ARG A 4 4.07 12.40 -24.26
N VAL A 5 3.27 12.06 -25.26
CA VAL A 5 3.13 10.66 -25.68
C VAL A 5 4.51 10.15 -26.10
N LYS A 6 4.89 8.95 -25.67
CA LYS A 6 6.21 8.37 -25.94
C LYS A 6 6.52 8.35 -27.43
N GLY A 7 7.64 8.96 -27.79
CA GLY A 7 8.07 9.09 -29.19
C GLY A 7 7.43 10.24 -29.96
N ALA A 8 6.56 11.06 -29.38
CA ALA A 8 6.05 12.27 -30.02
C ALA A 8 7.11 13.38 -30.00
N ASP A 9 7.05 14.28 -31.01
CA ASP A 9 8.04 15.36 -31.16
C ASP A 9 7.82 16.50 -30.15
N ILE A 10 6.56 16.77 -29.78
CA ILE A 10 6.17 17.96 -29.02
C ILE A 10 6.01 17.68 -27.54
N TRP A 11 6.73 18.43 -26.72
CA TRP A 11 6.57 18.44 -25.27
C TRP A 11 5.46 19.43 -24.87
N GLN A 12 4.54 18.95 -24.02
CA GLN A 12 3.59 19.78 -23.29
C GLN A 12 4.22 20.18 -21.96
N THR A 13 3.83 21.31 -21.40
CA THR A 13 4.33 21.79 -20.11
C THR A 13 3.20 21.86 -19.09
N ALA A 14 3.44 21.33 -17.91
CA ALA A 14 2.62 21.51 -16.72
C ALA A 14 3.43 22.23 -15.65
N ASP A 15 2.85 23.28 -15.08
CA ASP A 15 3.46 23.96 -13.95
C ASP A 15 3.41 23.08 -12.71
N GLY A 16 4.47 23.14 -11.91
CA GLY A 16 4.58 22.42 -10.66
C GLY A 16 4.67 23.35 -9.47
N THR A 17 4.43 22.79 -8.30
CA THR A 17 4.69 23.42 -7.01
C THR A 17 5.97 22.85 -6.39
N CYS A 18 6.69 23.70 -5.66
CA CYS A 18 7.87 23.30 -4.87
C CYS A 18 7.60 23.69 -3.42
N THR A 19 7.41 22.71 -2.56
CA THR A 19 7.05 22.93 -1.15
C THR A 19 8.18 22.45 -0.25
N LEU A 20 8.60 23.30 0.70
CA LEU A 20 9.52 22.90 1.74
C LEU A 20 8.84 21.81 2.60
N THR A 21 9.41 20.61 2.56
CA THR A 21 8.88 19.47 3.34
C THR A 21 9.50 19.43 4.73
N GLY A 22 10.77 19.79 4.85
CA GLY A 22 11.49 19.84 6.13
C GLY A 22 12.99 19.96 5.94
N PHE A 23 13.76 19.50 6.93
CA PHE A 23 15.21 19.55 6.93
C PHE A 23 15.78 18.15 7.13
N SER A 24 16.74 17.77 6.32
CA SER A 24 17.49 16.53 6.50
C SER A 24 18.32 16.57 7.80
N THR A 25 18.81 15.41 8.22
CA THR A 25 19.72 15.29 9.38
C THR A 25 20.99 16.14 9.22
N SER A 26 21.43 16.42 8.00
CA SER A 26 22.51 17.35 7.66
C SER A 26 22.10 18.82 7.71
N LYS A 27 20.86 19.13 8.13
CA LYS A 27 20.24 20.47 8.12
C LYS A 27 20.06 21.09 6.73
N SER A 28 20.16 20.28 5.68
CA SER A 28 19.79 20.70 4.33
C SER A 28 18.29 20.71 4.17
N ALA A 29 17.75 21.73 3.52
CA ALA A 29 16.32 21.80 3.25
C ALA A 29 15.90 20.71 2.24
N ALA A 30 14.83 19.99 2.56
CA ALA A 30 14.19 19.03 1.69
C ALA A 30 12.92 19.62 1.10
N TYR A 31 12.74 19.44 -0.20
CA TYR A 31 11.59 19.97 -0.94
C TYR A 31 10.88 18.84 -1.68
N THR A 32 9.56 18.87 -1.64
CA THR A 32 8.72 18.06 -2.50
C THR A 32 8.25 18.88 -3.70
N ASN A 33 8.45 18.34 -4.89
CA ASN A 33 7.99 18.95 -6.13
C ASN A 33 6.82 18.12 -6.68
N ALA A 34 5.71 18.75 -6.99
CA ALA A 34 4.53 18.11 -7.50
C ALA A 34 3.99 18.86 -8.72
N ALA A 35 3.52 18.13 -9.73
CA ALA A 35 2.82 18.68 -10.87
C ALA A 35 1.66 17.76 -11.26
N GLN A 36 0.50 18.34 -11.52
CA GLN A 36 -0.66 17.59 -11.98
C GLN A 36 -0.69 17.59 -13.51
N LEU A 37 -0.66 16.40 -14.10
CA LEU A 37 -0.85 16.21 -15.53
C LEU A 37 -2.32 15.91 -15.81
N THR A 38 -2.91 16.64 -16.74
CA THR A 38 -4.34 16.50 -17.09
C THR A 38 -4.51 16.24 -18.57
N GLY A 39 -5.69 15.76 -18.98
CA GLY A 39 -6.01 15.51 -20.38
C GLY A 39 -5.22 14.36 -21.02
N LEU A 40 -4.72 13.44 -20.20
CA LEU A 40 -3.99 12.27 -20.68
C LEU A 40 -4.95 11.28 -21.32
N THR A 41 -4.49 10.63 -22.38
CA THR A 41 -5.22 9.54 -23.05
C THR A 41 -5.03 8.24 -22.28
N ALA A 42 -6.10 7.50 -22.02
CA ALA A 42 -6.05 6.22 -21.33
C ALA A 42 -5.24 5.17 -22.12
N GLY A 43 -4.60 4.23 -21.41
CA GLY A 43 -3.84 3.12 -21.98
C GLY A 43 -2.61 3.53 -22.81
N THR A 44 -2.06 4.72 -22.56
CA THR A 44 -1.04 5.34 -23.41
C THR A 44 0.28 5.48 -22.67
N ASP A 45 1.38 5.16 -23.36
CA ASP A 45 2.72 5.37 -22.83
C ASP A 45 3.13 6.84 -23.02
N TYR A 46 3.58 7.46 -21.95
CA TYR A 46 4.08 8.82 -21.88
C TYR A 46 5.55 8.85 -21.46
N GLU A 47 6.21 9.93 -21.84
CA GLU A 47 7.51 10.34 -21.29
C GLU A 47 7.34 11.66 -20.56
N PHE A 48 8.06 11.83 -19.46
CA PHE A 48 8.12 13.08 -18.73
C PHE A 48 9.56 13.43 -18.34
N ARG A 49 9.81 14.70 -18.12
CA ARG A 49 11.05 15.23 -17.54
C ARG A 49 10.74 16.39 -16.60
N VAL A 50 11.56 16.53 -15.56
CA VAL A 50 11.43 17.60 -14.59
C VAL A 50 12.56 18.62 -14.77
N GLY A 51 12.29 19.88 -14.47
CA GLY A 51 13.30 20.94 -14.62
C GLY A 51 12.79 22.29 -14.16
N ASP A 52 13.68 23.28 -14.25
CA ASP A 52 13.45 24.68 -13.88
C ASP A 52 13.07 25.58 -15.06
N GLY A 53 12.86 24.97 -16.23
CA GLY A 53 12.61 25.69 -17.49
C GLY A 53 13.85 25.92 -18.35
N ALA A 54 15.05 25.84 -17.77
CA ALA A 54 16.34 25.97 -18.47
C ALA A 54 17.07 24.63 -18.57
N THR A 55 17.07 23.87 -17.47
CA THR A 55 17.71 22.56 -17.37
C THR A 55 16.64 21.49 -17.10
N TRP A 56 16.79 20.33 -17.74
CA TRP A 56 15.85 19.22 -17.65
C TRP A 56 16.55 17.92 -17.26
N SER A 57 15.86 17.08 -16.51
CA SER A 57 16.29 15.70 -16.24
C SER A 57 16.27 14.87 -17.53
N GLU A 58 16.93 13.69 -17.48
CA GLU A 58 16.67 12.66 -18.48
C GLU A 58 15.20 12.26 -18.46
N PRO A 59 14.60 11.97 -19.62
CA PRO A 59 13.22 11.53 -19.69
C PRO A 59 12.99 10.20 -18.96
N GLN A 60 11.88 10.15 -18.21
CA GLN A 60 11.35 8.94 -17.62
C GLN A 60 10.01 8.59 -18.29
N SER A 61 9.58 7.35 -18.20
CA SER A 61 8.34 6.87 -18.80
C SER A 61 7.32 6.49 -17.75
N PHE A 62 6.05 6.69 -18.07
CA PHE A 62 4.91 6.13 -17.35
C PHE A 62 3.82 5.73 -18.34
N ARG A 63 2.92 4.85 -17.90
CA ARG A 63 1.75 4.45 -18.68
C ARG A 63 0.48 4.85 -17.97
N THR A 64 -0.43 5.49 -18.68
CA THR A 64 -1.79 5.72 -18.18
C THR A 64 -2.60 4.44 -18.20
N ARG A 65 -3.52 4.31 -17.24
CA ARG A 65 -4.42 3.17 -17.19
C ARG A 65 -5.30 3.03 -18.44
N ALA A 66 -5.66 1.79 -18.77
CA ALA A 66 -6.69 1.52 -19.78
C ALA A 66 -8.06 2.04 -19.28
N ALA A 67 -8.90 2.49 -20.21
CA ALA A 67 -10.23 3.02 -19.88
C ALA A 67 -11.19 1.93 -19.37
N ALA A 68 -10.98 0.68 -19.80
CA ALA A 68 -11.73 -0.48 -19.36
C ALA A 68 -10.80 -1.70 -19.34
N GLN A 69 -10.95 -2.54 -18.34
CA GLN A 69 -10.24 -3.80 -18.17
C GLN A 69 -11.19 -4.84 -17.62
N ASP A 70 -11.11 -6.08 -18.12
CA ASP A 70 -11.89 -7.21 -17.59
C ASP A 70 -11.35 -7.70 -16.24
N THR A 71 -10.12 -7.34 -15.91
CA THR A 71 -9.44 -7.72 -14.67
C THR A 71 -8.55 -6.58 -14.20
N THR A 72 -8.65 -6.23 -12.93
CA THR A 72 -7.71 -5.33 -12.24
C THR A 72 -6.75 -6.17 -11.41
N SER A 73 -5.45 -5.91 -11.55
CA SER A 73 -4.40 -6.65 -10.85
C SER A 73 -3.54 -5.72 -10.01
N PHE A 74 -3.21 -6.12 -8.80
CA PHE A 74 -2.38 -5.31 -7.93
C PHE A 74 -1.53 -6.15 -6.99
N VAL A 75 -0.52 -5.51 -6.40
CA VAL A 75 0.32 -6.14 -5.38
C VAL A 75 0.08 -5.47 -4.03
N VAL A 76 0.25 -6.24 -2.95
CA VAL A 76 0.18 -5.72 -1.57
C VAL A 76 1.44 -6.13 -0.82
N MET A 77 2.02 -5.19 -0.10
CA MET A 77 3.17 -5.40 0.79
C MET A 77 3.21 -4.31 1.86
N GLY A 78 4.02 -4.50 2.90
CA GLY A 78 4.20 -3.51 3.97
C GLY A 78 5.45 -3.76 4.80
N ASP A 79 5.72 -2.83 5.70
CA ASP A 79 6.73 -2.96 6.76
C ASP A 79 8.18 -3.11 6.26
N THR A 80 8.55 -2.34 5.23
CA THR A 80 9.92 -2.29 4.70
C THR A 80 10.91 -1.68 5.69
N GLN A 81 10.48 -0.72 6.48
CA GLN A 81 11.22 -0.07 7.57
C GLN A 81 12.67 0.27 7.24
N MET A 82 12.93 0.91 6.08
CA MET A 82 14.27 1.33 5.66
C MET A 82 14.94 2.22 6.70
N THR A 83 16.23 2.00 6.96
CA THR A 83 16.99 2.72 8.00
C THR A 83 17.75 3.93 7.48
N GLY A 84 17.81 4.12 6.17
CA GLY A 84 18.49 5.24 5.50
C GLY A 84 20.01 5.07 5.43
N ASN A 85 20.48 3.84 5.51
CA ASN A 85 21.89 3.50 5.36
C ASN A 85 22.07 2.35 4.36
N PRO A 86 22.09 2.63 3.05
CA PRO A 86 22.15 1.62 2.00
C PRO A 86 23.41 0.75 2.07
N ASP A 87 24.40 1.14 2.85
CA ASP A 87 25.61 0.35 3.12
C ASP A 87 25.46 -0.60 4.32
N SER A 88 24.38 -0.47 5.11
CA SER A 88 24.11 -1.41 6.21
C SER A 88 23.72 -2.79 5.68
N GLU A 89 23.99 -3.82 6.44
CA GLU A 89 23.57 -5.19 6.08
C GLU A 89 22.03 -5.34 6.17
N GLU A 90 21.39 -4.56 7.04
CA GLU A 90 19.94 -4.54 7.21
C GLU A 90 19.23 -3.99 5.96
N ASP A 91 19.62 -2.81 5.48
CA ASP A 91 18.99 -2.21 4.30
C ASP A 91 19.31 -2.98 3.02
N LYS A 92 20.57 -3.48 2.86
CA LYS A 92 20.92 -4.39 1.77
C LYS A 92 20.05 -5.65 1.74
N ALA A 93 19.79 -6.23 2.91
CA ALA A 93 18.93 -7.41 3.00
C ALA A 93 17.48 -7.08 2.63
N SER A 94 16.94 -5.95 3.12
CA SER A 94 15.59 -5.48 2.80
C SER A 94 15.44 -5.17 1.31
N ILE A 95 16.42 -4.50 0.70
CA ILE A 95 16.44 -4.21 -0.74
C ILE A 95 16.48 -5.53 -1.55
N ALA A 96 17.34 -6.47 -1.17
CA ALA A 96 17.43 -7.76 -1.85
C ALA A 96 16.12 -8.58 -1.76
N VAL A 97 15.41 -8.49 -0.63
CA VAL A 97 14.09 -9.09 -0.48
C VAL A 97 13.09 -8.41 -1.41
N LEU A 98 13.05 -7.08 -1.45
CA LEU A 98 12.18 -6.31 -2.33
C LEU A 98 12.41 -6.67 -3.81
N GLU A 99 13.66 -6.78 -4.25
CA GLU A 99 14.02 -7.20 -5.61
C GLU A 99 13.53 -8.61 -5.95
N LYS A 100 13.64 -9.56 -5.00
CA LYS A 100 13.10 -10.91 -5.17
C LYS A 100 11.58 -10.89 -5.33
N LEU A 101 10.88 -10.09 -4.53
CA LEU A 101 9.43 -9.93 -4.63
C LEU A 101 9.03 -9.32 -5.97
N GLY A 102 9.74 -8.30 -6.43
CA GLY A 102 9.54 -7.73 -7.78
C GLY A 102 9.74 -8.77 -8.88
N ALA A 103 10.75 -9.62 -8.75
CA ALA A 103 11.01 -10.69 -9.71
C ALA A 103 9.88 -11.74 -9.81
N ILE A 104 9.16 -12.00 -8.71
CA ILE A 104 7.99 -12.92 -8.69
C ILE A 104 6.84 -12.39 -9.56
N VAL A 105 6.69 -11.08 -9.63
CA VAL A 105 5.56 -10.44 -10.34
C VAL A 105 5.93 -9.75 -11.64
N LYS A 106 7.22 -9.73 -12.02
CA LYS A 106 7.74 -8.98 -13.18
C LYS A 106 7.03 -9.26 -14.51
N ASP A 107 6.56 -10.49 -14.70
CA ASP A 107 5.88 -10.93 -15.93
C ASP A 107 4.35 -10.98 -15.76
N LYS A 108 3.84 -10.49 -14.64
CA LYS A 108 2.40 -10.40 -14.35
C LYS A 108 1.92 -8.96 -14.58
N PRO A 109 0.68 -8.76 -15.04
CA PRO A 109 0.10 -7.42 -15.06
C PRO A 109 -0.02 -6.89 -13.62
N VAL A 110 0.43 -5.64 -13.40
CA VAL A 110 0.26 -4.92 -12.13
C VAL A 110 -0.23 -3.51 -12.47
N ASP A 111 -1.47 -3.22 -12.14
CA ASP A 111 -2.10 -1.94 -12.42
C ASP A 111 -1.74 -0.89 -11.35
N PHE A 112 -1.59 -1.33 -10.10
CA PHE A 112 -1.14 -0.50 -8.98
C PHE A 112 -0.53 -1.37 -7.88
N GLY A 113 0.15 -0.73 -6.93
CA GLY A 113 0.58 -1.35 -5.68
C GLY A 113 -0.21 -0.81 -4.50
N LEU A 114 -0.31 -1.58 -3.44
CA LEU A 114 -0.86 -1.18 -2.15
C LEU A 114 0.21 -1.43 -1.09
N GLN A 115 0.65 -0.37 -0.43
CA GLN A 115 1.60 -0.48 0.66
C GLN A 115 0.91 -0.17 2.00
N THR A 116 1.01 -1.10 2.93
CA THR A 116 0.21 -1.12 4.16
C THR A 116 0.83 -0.36 5.34
N GLY A 117 1.87 0.45 5.10
CA GLY A 117 2.52 1.29 6.12
C GLY A 117 3.91 0.80 6.54
N ASP A 118 4.54 1.57 7.43
CA ASP A 118 5.88 1.34 7.93
C ASP A 118 6.93 1.21 6.82
N TYR A 119 7.01 2.24 5.97
CA TYR A 119 8.00 2.34 4.87
C TYR A 119 9.41 2.52 5.39
N VAL A 120 9.53 3.35 6.42
CA VAL A 120 10.78 3.83 6.99
C VAL A 120 10.75 3.64 8.50
N ASP A 121 11.92 3.53 9.11
CA ASP A 121 12.03 3.38 10.56
C ASP A 121 11.68 4.67 11.33
N ASN A 122 11.79 5.83 10.66
CA ASN A 122 11.45 7.14 11.24
C ASN A 122 10.96 8.11 10.16
N GLY A 123 9.70 8.54 10.24
CA GLY A 123 9.02 9.39 9.26
C GLY A 123 9.61 10.77 9.04
N THR A 124 10.48 11.27 9.91
CA THR A 124 11.19 12.55 9.72
C THR A 124 12.59 12.42 9.15
N ASN A 125 13.07 11.22 8.88
CA ASN A 125 14.37 10.98 8.30
C ASN A 125 14.32 10.90 6.77
N TYR A 126 14.70 11.98 6.09
CA TYR A 126 14.66 12.06 4.62
C TYR A 126 15.60 11.10 3.90
N ALA A 127 16.68 10.63 4.54
CA ALA A 127 17.55 9.63 3.95
C ALA A 127 16.84 8.30 3.81
N MET A 128 16.05 7.91 4.80
CA MET A 128 15.21 6.70 4.76
C MET A 128 14.19 6.77 3.62
N TRP A 129 13.50 7.90 3.46
CA TRP A 129 12.55 8.10 2.38
C TRP A 129 13.19 8.05 1.00
N ALA A 130 14.37 8.67 0.84
CA ALA A 130 15.10 8.65 -0.43
C ALA A 130 15.51 7.22 -0.82
N GLU A 131 16.02 6.45 0.12
CA GLU A 131 16.40 5.05 -0.07
C GLU A 131 15.19 4.18 -0.42
N MET A 132 14.10 4.32 0.34
CA MET A 132 12.86 3.59 0.07
C MET A 132 12.34 3.90 -1.34
N GLN A 133 12.26 5.18 -1.72
CA GLN A 133 11.79 5.58 -3.05
C GLN A 133 12.69 5.04 -4.16
N GLU A 134 14.01 5.06 -3.97
CA GLU A 134 14.97 4.51 -4.94
C GLU A 134 14.77 3.00 -5.11
N ALA A 135 14.66 2.24 -4.01
CA ALA A 135 14.45 0.80 -4.02
C ALA A 135 13.13 0.40 -4.68
N PHE A 136 12.03 1.11 -4.36
CA PHE A 136 10.72 0.84 -4.98
C PHE A 136 10.69 1.21 -6.46
N ASN A 137 11.24 2.35 -6.84
CA ASN A 137 11.31 2.76 -8.26
C ASN A 137 12.18 1.81 -9.09
N HIS A 138 13.25 1.26 -8.50
CA HIS A 138 14.08 0.26 -9.15
C HIS A 138 13.33 -1.06 -9.35
N THR A 139 12.65 -1.51 -8.32
CA THR A 139 11.98 -2.84 -8.30
C THR A 139 10.66 -2.85 -9.06
N PHE A 140 9.86 -1.78 -8.93
CA PHE A 140 8.54 -1.64 -9.54
C PHE A 140 8.45 -0.40 -10.44
N PRO A 141 9.30 -0.29 -11.48
CA PRO A 141 9.26 0.84 -12.38
C PRO A 141 7.89 0.87 -13.07
N ASN A 142 7.19 1.99 -13.02
CA ASN A 142 5.84 2.21 -13.59
C ASN A 142 4.67 1.61 -12.78
N VAL A 143 4.88 1.13 -11.56
CA VAL A 143 3.81 0.80 -10.64
C VAL A 143 3.57 1.98 -9.72
N ASP A 144 2.37 2.51 -9.74
CA ASP A 144 1.93 3.56 -8.82
C ASP A 144 1.41 2.90 -7.53
N PHE A 145 1.86 3.38 -6.37
CA PHE A 145 1.48 2.81 -5.08
C PHE A 145 0.44 3.68 -4.38
N ILE A 146 -0.62 3.05 -3.88
CA ILE A 146 -1.52 3.62 -2.90
C ILE A 146 -0.89 3.41 -1.52
N HIS A 147 -0.82 4.47 -0.73
CA HIS A 147 -0.01 4.54 0.47
C HIS A 147 -0.86 4.59 1.73
N THR A 148 -0.61 3.70 2.67
CA THR A 148 -1.11 3.78 4.04
C THR A 148 0.02 4.21 4.97
N LEU A 149 -0.23 5.10 5.91
CA LEU A 149 0.77 5.45 6.94
C LEU A 149 0.65 4.50 8.13
N GLY A 150 1.76 3.87 8.49
CA GLY A 150 1.90 3.07 9.69
C GLY A 150 2.34 3.90 10.90
N ASN A 151 2.73 3.27 11.99
CA ASN A 151 3.15 4.01 13.19
C ASN A 151 4.55 4.60 13.07
N HIS A 152 5.44 4.01 12.27
CA HIS A 152 6.79 4.53 12.04
C HIS A 152 6.82 5.84 11.29
N GLU A 153 5.86 6.10 10.42
CA GLU A 153 5.70 7.37 9.72
C GLU A 153 5.42 8.55 10.64
N TYR A 154 4.89 8.30 11.85
CA TYR A 154 4.63 9.33 12.86
C TYR A 154 5.79 9.54 13.84
N TYR A 155 6.86 8.75 13.79
CA TYR A 155 8.02 8.99 14.62
C TYR A 155 8.73 10.26 14.19
N GLY A 156 8.88 11.18 15.16
CA GLY A 156 9.43 12.53 14.94
C GLY A 156 8.42 13.59 14.50
N ASP A 157 7.31 13.21 13.89
CA ASP A 157 6.19 14.09 13.53
C ASP A 157 4.85 13.39 13.80
N PHE A 158 4.32 13.56 15.00
CA PHE A 158 3.06 12.95 15.42
C PHE A 158 1.83 13.42 14.64
N SER A 159 1.97 14.47 13.80
CA SER A 159 0.88 14.91 12.92
C SER A 159 0.80 14.09 11.62
N GLY A 160 1.85 13.34 11.26
CA GLY A 160 1.98 12.64 10.00
C GLY A 160 2.11 13.54 8.76
N SER A 161 2.25 14.86 8.98
CA SER A 161 2.29 15.81 7.87
C SER A 161 3.53 15.63 7.01
N THR A 162 4.67 15.28 7.61
CA THR A 162 5.92 15.04 6.88
C THR A 162 5.77 13.89 5.89
N ALA A 163 5.34 12.72 6.35
CA ALA A 163 5.12 11.56 5.51
C ALA A 163 4.03 11.82 4.44
N SER A 164 2.91 12.42 4.85
CA SER A 164 1.83 12.79 3.93
C SER A 164 2.30 13.73 2.82
N ASN A 165 3.15 14.71 3.12
CA ASN A 165 3.71 15.62 2.13
C ASN A 165 4.74 14.94 1.22
N ILE A 166 5.56 14.03 1.73
CA ILE A 166 6.52 13.27 0.92
C ILE A 166 5.78 12.37 -0.07
N LEU A 167 4.77 11.65 0.39
CA LEU A 167 3.99 10.71 -0.42
C LEU A 167 2.86 11.40 -1.21
N GLN A 168 2.66 12.71 -1.05
CA GLN A 168 1.61 13.49 -1.71
C GLN A 168 0.21 12.90 -1.52
N LEU A 169 -0.10 12.49 -0.29
CA LEU A 169 -1.38 11.86 0.02
C LEU A 169 -2.54 12.83 -0.19
N PRO A 170 -3.70 12.37 -0.69
CA PRO A 170 -4.93 13.18 -0.78
C PRO A 170 -5.39 13.70 0.59
N SER A 171 -5.17 12.90 1.63
CA SER A 171 -5.45 13.25 3.03
C SER A 171 -4.49 12.49 3.95
N LYS A 172 -4.06 13.13 5.04
CA LYS A 172 -3.21 12.51 6.06
C LYS A 172 -3.98 11.56 6.99
N ASP A 173 -5.31 11.65 7.03
CA ASP A 173 -6.15 10.88 7.96
C ASP A 173 -6.80 9.67 7.27
N TYR A 174 -7.58 9.90 6.22
CA TYR A 174 -8.21 8.86 5.41
C TYR A 174 -8.58 9.41 4.03
N TYR A 175 -8.63 8.53 3.04
CA TYR A 175 -8.99 8.86 1.67
C TYR A 175 -9.38 7.60 0.89
N SER A 176 -9.95 7.79 -0.30
CA SER A 176 -10.24 6.68 -1.22
C SER A 176 -9.79 6.98 -2.64
N MET A 177 -9.60 5.93 -3.40
CA MET A 177 -9.29 5.96 -4.84
C MET A 177 -10.00 4.80 -5.53
N GLU A 178 -10.25 4.94 -6.83
CA GLU A 178 -10.82 3.87 -7.64
C GLU A 178 -9.86 3.48 -8.76
N TYR A 179 -9.61 2.18 -8.90
CA TYR A 179 -8.78 1.59 -9.94
C TYR A 179 -9.56 0.49 -10.67
N GLY A 180 -9.97 0.76 -11.92
CA GLY A 180 -10.87 -0.13 -12.64
C GLY A 180 -12.16 -0.31 -11.86
N ASP A 181 -12.46 -1.55 -11.50
CA ASP A 181 -13.64 -1.91 -10.73
C ASP A 181 -13.31 -2.22 -9.26
N VAL A 182 -12.23 -1.62 -8.75
CA VAL A 182 -11.78 -1.73 -7.36
C VAL A 182 -11.77 -0.36 -6.67
N TYR A 183 -12.63 -0.20 -5.68
CA TYR A 183 -12.59 0.90 -4.73
C TYR A 183 -11.59 0.56 -3.61
N VAL A 184 -10.69 1.47 -3.33
CA VAL A 184 -9.66 1.35 -2.29
C VAL A 184 -9.83 2.46 -1.27
N ALA A 185 -10.26 2.13 -0.07
CA ALA A 185 -10.22 3.03 1.08
C ALA A 185 -8.91 2.88 1.83
N VAL A 186 -8.38 3.98 2.33
CA VAL A 186 -7.21 4.03 3.21
C VAL A 186 -7.58 4.74 4.50
N ILE A 187 -7.24 4.15 5.64
CA ILE A 187 -7.31 4.78 6.96
C ILE A 187 -5.92 4.76 7.57
N ASN A 188 -5.34 5.94 7.75
CA ASN A 188 -3.99 6.09 8.30
C ASN A 188 -3.97 5.92 9.82
N ASN A 189 -2.81 5.52 10.36
CA ASN A 189 -2.69 5.01 11.72
C ASN A 189 -3.08 5.99 12.83
N SER A 190 -2.94 7.29 12.64
CA SER A 190 -3.31 8.32 13.62
C SER A 190 -4.67 8.95 13.41
N ALA A 191 -5.46 8.48 12.44
CA ALA A 191 -6.80 8.97 12.22
C ALA A 191 -7.70 8.77 13.45
N ASP A 192 -8.67 9.69 13.63
CA ASP A 192 -9.80 9.42 14.53
C ASP A 192 -10.60 8.25 13.96
N LEU A 193 -10.46 7.06 14.57
CA LEU A 193 -11.06 5.83 14.05
C LEU A 193 -12.58 5.89 14.01
N SER A 194 -13.23 6.59 14.96
CA SER A 194 -14.69 6.73 14.96
C SER A 194 -15.14 7.56 13.77
N ALA A 195 -14.49 8.70 13.52
CA ALA A 195 -14.76 9.54 12.36
C ALA A 195 -14.42 8.82 11.04
N ALA A 196 -13.30 8.08 11.00
CA ALA A 196 -12.90 7.30 9.84
C ALA A 196 -13.89 6.18 9.50
N CYS A 197 -14.44 5.49 10.52
CA CYS A 197 -15.47 4.47 10.33
C CYS A 197 -16.77 5.05 9.76
N GLU A 198 -17.19 6.22 10.23
CA GLU A 198 -18.37 6.89 9.67
C GLU A 198 -18.14 7.37 8.25
N TRP A 199 -16.96 7.94 7.98
CA TRP A 199 -16.55 8.32 6.62
C TRP A 199 -16.53 7.09 5.69
N LEU A 200 -15.91 5.97 6.09
CA LEU A 200 -15.82 4.77 5.29
C LEU A 200 -17.19 4.27 4.80
N LYS A 201 -18.17 4.24 5.70
CA LYS A 201 -19.54 3.84 5.35
C LYS A 201 -20.19 4.78 4.34
N GLN A 202 -20.00 6.08 4.50
CA GLN A 202 -20.58 7.10 3.62
C GLN A 202 -19.91 7.13 2.26
N ASP A 203 -18.59 7.05 2.22
CA ASP A 203 -17.78 7.14 1.01
C ASP A 203 -17.93 5.88 0.17
N ALA A 204 -17.79 4.70 0.78
CA ALA A 204 -17.96 3.42 0.10
C ALA A 204 -19.38 3.23 -0.48
N ALA A 205 -20.41 3.84 0.13
CA ALA A 205 -21.77 3.81 -0.40
C ALA A 205 -21.95 4.58 -1.72
N GLN A 206 -21.04 5.51 -2.03
CA GLN A 206 -21.07 6.29 -3.27
C GLN A 206 -20.37 5.57 -4.42
N SER A 207 -19.49 4.62 -4.11
CA SER A 207 -18.76 3.84 -5.11
C SER A 207 -19.66 2.78 -5.74
N THR A 208 -19.58 2.67 -7.07
CA THR A 208 -20.24 1.64 -7.86
C THR A 208 -19.31 0.49 -8.23
N CYS A 209 -18.07 0.52 -7.77
CA CYS A 209 -17.10 -0.56 -8.00
C CYS A 209 -17.61 -1.90 -7.45
N MET A 210 -17.35 -2.96 -8.21
CA MET A 210 -17.68 -4.32 -7.84
C MET A 210 -16.97 -4.76 -6.57
N TRP A 211 -15.71 -4.34 -6.41
CA TRP A 211 -14.84 -4.70 -5.30
C TRP A 211 -14.57 -3.50 -4.42
N LYS A 212 -14.67 -3.70 -3.12
CA LYS A 212 -14.34 -2.67 -2.12
C LYS A 212 -13.31 -3.21 -1.16
N ILE A 213 -12.15 -2.58 -1.10
CA ILE A 213 -11.08 -2.96 -0.19
C ILE A 213 -10.71 -1.83 0.75
N LEU A 214 -10.22 -2.18 1.93
CA LEU A 214 -9.70 -1.25 2.92
C LEU A 214 -8.22 -1.56 3.18
N SER A 215 -7.38 -0.54 3.15
CA SER A 215 -6.00 -0.59 3.63
C SER A 215 -5.88 0.15 4.95
N ILE A 216 -5.31 -0.51 5.94
CA ILE A 216 -5.08 0.02 7.27
C ILE A 216 -3.84 -0.66 7.85
N HIS A 217 -2.97 0.09 8.51
CA HIS A 217 -1.70 -0.48 8.96
C HIS A 217 -1.88 -1.50 10.11
N GLN A 218 -2.48 -1.07 11.23
CA GLN A 218 -2.69 -1.97 12.37
C GLN A 218 -3.84 -2.95 12.11
N PRO A 219 -3.58 -4.28 12.19
CA PRO A 219 -4.57 -5.28 11.83
C PRO A 219 -5.70 -5.37 12.85
N PRO A 220 -6.98 -5.38 12.41
CA PRO A 220 -8.11 -5.60 13.30
C PRO A 220 -8.10 -7.00 13.94
N TYR A 221 -7.56 -8.00 13.25
CA TYR A 221 -7.34 -9.35 13.76
C TYR A 221 -5.83 -9.60 13.86
N TYR A 222 -5.22 -9.08 14.93
CA TYR A 222 -3.76 -9.06 15.15
C TYR A 222 -3.19 -10.42 15.54
N THR A 223 -2.01 -10.74 15.02
CA THR A 223 -1.31 -12.00 15.32
C THR A 223 -0.42 -11.90 16.54
N ASN A 224 0.08 -10.72 16.88
CA ASN A 224 0.94 -10.54 18.04
C ASN A 224 0.13 -10.46 19.33
N ALA A 225 0.23 -11.49 20.18
CA ALA A 225 -0.49 -11.57 21.45
C ALA A 225 -0.17 -10.42 22.46
N LYS A 226 0.89 -9.63 22.21
CA LYS A 226 1.27 -8.48 23.06
C LYS A 226 0.97 -7.14 22.39
N ASN A 227 0.35 -7.13 21.24
CA ASN A 227 0.12 -5.90 20.49
C ASN A 227 -1.09 -5.14 21.03
N GLY A 228 -0.86 -4.34 22.09
CA GLY A 228 -1.88 -3.48 22.69
C GLY A 228 -2.32 -2.27 21.85
N GLY A 229 -1.76 -2.10 20.65
CA GLY A 229 -2.15 -1.02 19.74
C GLY A 229 -3.30 -1.37 18.82
N SER A 230 -3.46 -2.64 18.48
CA SER A 230 -4.45 -3.12 17.52
C SER A 230 -5.85 -3.36 18.12
N GLU A 231 -5.99 -3.42 19.44
CA GLU A 231 -7.27 -3.70 20.11
C GLU A 231 -8.39 -2.71 19.71
N LYS A 232 -8.08 -1.41 19.65
CA LYS A 232 -9.06 -0.39 19.23
C LYS A 232 -9.49 -0.54 17.76
N PHE A 233 -8.59 -1.09 16.92
CA PHE A 233 -8.92 -1.39 15.51
C PHE A 233 -9.83 -2.60 15.43
N HIS A 234 -9.60 -3.61 16.27
CA HIS A 234 -10.50 -4.76 16.40
C HIS A 234 -11.90 -4.35 16.86
N GLU A 235 -12.01 -3.42 17.79
CA GLU A 235 -13.31 -2.95 18.30
C GLU A 235 -14.16 -2.20 17.27
N LEU A 236 -13.54 -1.45 16.35
CA LEU A 236 -14.27 -0.50 15.49
C LEU A 236 -14.30 -0.92 14.01
N ILE A 237 -13.19 -1.40 13.47
CA ILE A 237 -13.04 -1.63 12.02
C ILE A 237 -13.93 -2.76 11.50
N PRO A 238 -14.06 -3.94 12.16
CA PRO A 238 -14.87 -5.03 11.61
C PRO A 238 -16.31 -4.62 11.32
N ALA A 239 -16.98 -3.99 12.28
CA ALA A 239 -18.37 -3.54 12.11
C ALA A 239 -18.50 -2.47 11.02
N ALA A 240 -17.53 -1.55 10.92
CA ALA A 240 -17.52 -0.51 9.88
C ALA A 240 -17.27 -1.12 8.48
N ALA A 241 -16.33 -2.04 8.35
CA ALA A 241 -16.02 -2.72 7.11
C ALA A 241 -17.22 -3.55 6.60
N GLU A 242 -17.90 -4.25 7.50
CA GLU A 242 -19.12 -4.98 7.16
C GLU A 242 -20.23 -4.04 6.66
N ALA A 243 -20.49 -2.96 7.40
CA ALA A 243 -21.53 -1.98 7.06
C ALA A 243 -21.21 -1.21 5.76
N ALA A 244 -19.93 -1.00 5.44
CA ALA A 244 -19.46 -0.37 4.21
C ALA A 244 -19.44 -1.34 2.99
N GLY A 245 -19.69 -2.63 3.20
CA GLY A 245 -19.63 -3.64 2.15
C GLY A 245 -18.20 -3.95 1.69
N ILE A 246 -17.19 -3.79 2.55
CA ILE A 246 -15.80 -4.13 2.26
C ILE A 246 -15.66 -5.63 2.04
N ASP A 247 -14.98 -6.03 0.97
CA ASP A 247 -14.71 -7.44 0.63
C ASP A 247 -13.43 -7.94 1.30
N ALA A 248 -12.38 -7.10 1.30
CA ALA A 248 -11.09 -7.43 1.90
C ALA A 248 -10.46 -6.25 2.64
N VAL A 249 -9.77 -6.56 3.74
CA VAL A 249 -8.93 -5.61 4.50
C VAL A 249 -7.48 -6.08 4.43
N PHE A 250 -6.57 -5.19 4.05
CA PHE A 250 -5.14 -5.45 4.00
C PHE A 250 -4.43 -4.63 5.08
N SER A 251 -3.57 -5.29 5.84
CA SER A 251 -2.86 -4.71 6.99
C SER A 251 -1.39 -5.12 6.99
N GLY A 252 -0.56 -4.35 7.70
CA GLY A 252 0.83 -4.63 8.02
C GLY A 252 1.02 -4.81 9.53
N HIS A 253 2.03 -4.10 10.10
CA HIS A 253 2.33 -3.95 11.51
C HIS A 253 2.76 -5.23 12.24
N ASP A 254 1.99 -6.28 12.17
CA ASP A 254 2.41 -7.58 12.66
C ASP A 254 3.29 -8.23 11.60
N HIS A 255 4.57 -8.43 11.90
CA HIS A 255 5.54 -9.01 10.98
C HIS A 255 5.28 -10.51 10.83
N SER A 256 4.19 -10.80 10.13
CA SER A 256 3.67 -12.15 9.87
C SER A 256 2.78 -12.14 8.64
N TYR A 257 2.44 -13.30 8.15
CA TYR A 257 1.33 -13.48 7.24
C TYR A 257 0.17 -14.17 7.95
N ALA A 258 -1.02 -13.58 7.87
CA ALA A 258 -2.24 -14.22 8.38
C ALA A 258 -3.44 -13.91 7.50
N ARG A 259 -4.40 -14.83 7.48
CA ARG A 259 -5.68 -14.67 6.84
C ARG A 259 -6.81 -15.18 7.73
N ILE A 260 -7.84 -14.37 7.89
CA ILE A 260 -9.09 -14.73 8.56
C ILE A 260 -10.26 -14.14 7.78
N MET A 261 -11.35 -14.88 7.66
CA MET A 261 -12.62 -14.31 7.22
C MET A 261 -13.53 -14.19 8.43
N ALA A 262 -14.10 -13.01 8.65
CA ALA A 262 -14.95 -12.76 9.82
C ALA A 262 -16.26 -12.07 9.44
N ARG A 263 -17.28 -12.33 10.25
CA ARG A 263 -18.59 -11.67 10.23
C ARG A 263 -19.16 -11.60 11.64
N ASP A 264 -19.74 -10.46 11.98
CA ASP A 264 -20.30 -10.22 13.32
C ASP A 264 -19.29 -10.51 14.45
N GLY A 265 -18.00 -10.21 14.22
CA GLY A 265 -16.90 -10.45 15.16
C GLY A 265 -16.41 -11.90 15.29
N ALA A 266 -16.98 -12.84 14.55
CA ALA A 266 -16.61 -14.26 14.60
C ALA A 266 -16.00 -14.74 13.27
N ALA A 267 -15.06 -15.69 13.36
CA ALA A 267 -14.51 -16.34 12.18
C ALA A 267 -15.59 -17.13 11.44
N VAL A 268 -15.60 -17.01 10.10
CA VAL A 268 -16.52 -17.71 9.21
C VAL A 268 -15.77 -18.24 7.99
N THR A 269 -16.38 -19.17 7.25
CA THR A 269 -15.79 -19.74 6.03
C THR A 269 -16.39 -19.16 4.76
N GLU A 270 -17.47 -18.39 4.88
CA GLU A 270 -18.17 -17.76 3.75
C GLU A 270 -18.93 -16.51 4.21
N ASN A 271 -19.21 -15.62 3.28
CA ASN A 271 -20.06 -14.44 3.50
C ASN A 271 -19.55 -13.47 4.59
N GLY A 272 -18.24 -13.41 4.83
CA GLY A 272 -17.56 -12.47 5.71
C GLY A 272 -16.67 -11.49 4.96
N VAL A 273 -16.10 -10.54 5.68
CA VAL A 273 -14.97 -9.73 5.25
C VAL A 273 -13.70 -10.56 5.42
N THR A 274 -12.81 -10.57 4.43
CA THR A 274 -11.54 -11.29 4.55
C THR A 274 -10.43 -10.32 4.94
N TYR A 275 -9.72 -10.62 6.02
CA TYR A 275 -8.62 -9.83 6.55
C TYR A 275 -7.31 -10.52 6.25
N PHE A 276 -6.36 -9.76 5.72
CA PHE A 276 -5.00 -10.20 5.43
C PHE A 276 -4.02 -9.34 6.19
N ILE A 277 -3.03 -9.98 6.81
CA ILE A 277 -1.83 -9.34 7.33
C ILE A 277 -0.69 -9.68 6.39
N CYS A 278 0.05 -8.69 5.92
CA CYS A 278 1.20 -8.83 5.04
C CYS A 278 2.27 -7.81 5.46
N GLY A 279 2.82 -8.00 6.66
CA GLY A 279 3.83 -7.13 7.28
C GLY A 279 5.23 -7.73 7.27
N ASP A 280 5.47 -8.76 6.46
CA ASP A 280 6.76 -9.44 6.35
C ASP A 280 7.55 -8.91 5.15
N LEU A 281 8.30 -7.81 5.33
CA LEU A 281 9.24 -7.37 4.31
C LEU A 281 10.52 -6.83 4.94
N GLY A 282 11.61 -7.62 4.86
CA GLY A 282 12.93 -7.22 5.29
C GLY A 282 13.45 -7.95 6.52
N GLU A 283 14.63 -7.52 7.00
CA GLU A 283 15.36 -8.25 8.04
C GLU A 283 14.68 -8.20 9.40
N LYS A 284 13.93 -7.14 9.71
CA LYS A 284 13.17 -7.05 10.96
C LYS A 284 12.11 -8.13 11.10
N SER A 285 11.59 -8.66 9.99
CA SER A 285 10.61 -9.74 10.00
C SER A 285 11.20 -11.07 10.45
N ARG A 286 12.48 -11.35 10.14
CA ARG A 286 13.13 -12.63 10.45
C ARG A 286 13.26 -12.94 11.93
N ASP A 287 13.50 -11.92 12.75
CA ASP A 287 13.85 -12.06 14.15
C ASP A 287 12.65 -11.86 15.10
N GLN A 288 11.46 -11.65 14.55
CA GLN A 288 10.25 -11.46 15.32
C GLN A 288 9.70 -12.81 15.83
N ASN A 289 10.10 -13.19 17.04
CA ASN A 289 9.61 -14.35 17.76
C ASN A 289 8.63 -13.92 18.85
N TYR A 290 7.43 -13.51 18.44
CA TYR A 290 6.35 -13.28 19.40
C TYR A 290 5.38 -14.47 19.45
N ALA A 291 4.67 -14.61 20.54
CA ALA A 291 3.60 -15.60 20.64
C ALA A 291 2.44 -15.20 19.75
N ILE A 292 2.00 -16.09 18.86
CA ILE A 292 0.79 -15.89 18.07
C ILE A 292 -0.41 -15.79 19.03
N SER A 293 -1.27 -14.80 18.77
CA SER A 293 -2.52 -14.65 19.51
C SER A 293 -3.42 -15.87 19.34
N SER A 294 -3.98 -16.34 20.44
CA SER A 294 -4.99 -17.40 20.45
C SER A 294 -6.42 -16.85 20.42
N ASP A 295 -6.59 -15.54 20.28
CA ASP A 295 -7.89 -14.90 20.38
C ASP A 295 -8.73 -15.07 19.09
N PHE A 296 -8.06 -15.46 17.98
CA PHE A 296 -8.70 -15.56 16.69
C PHE A 296 -8.44 -16.89 15.99
N ASP A 297 -9.45 -17.42 15.31
CA ASP A 297 -9.37 -18.64 14.52
C ASP A 297 -8.94 -18.32 13.09
N TYR A 298 -7.63 -18.17 12.86
CA TYR A 298 -7.08 -17.90 11.53
C TYR A 298 -7.27 -19.10 10.59
N ALA A 299 -7.65 -18.81 9.34
CA ALA A 299 -7.62 -19.80 8.27
C ALA A 299 -6.18 -20.12 7.84
N TYR A 300 -5.27 -19.15 7.98
CA TYR A 300 -3.83 -19.29 7.81
C TYR A 300 -3.12 -18.31 8.74
N CYS A 301 -2.05 -18.71 9.40
CA CYS A 301 -1.19 -17.83 10.19
C CYS A 301 0.22 -18.42 10.30
N GLU A 302 1.22 -17.68 9.86
CA GLU A 302 2.64 -18.06 9.95
C GLU A 302 3.50 -16.79 10.06
N GLN A 303 4.64 -16.92 10.73
CA GLN A 303 5.65 -15.88 10.90
C GLN A 303 7.04 -16.39 10.51
N GLY A 304 8.01 -15.49 10.33
CA GLY A 304 9.39 -15.84 10.01
C GLY A 304 9.70 -15.94 8.52
N TYR A 305 8.89 -15.32 7.68
CA TYR A 305 9.22 -15.07 6.28
C TYR A 305 10.30 -14.00 6.17
N GLU A 306 11.17 -14.09 5.16
CA GLU A 306 12.09 -13.00 4.81
C GLU A 306 11.35 -11.84 4.12
N GLY A 307 10.30 -12.16 3.39
CA GLY A 307 9.42 -11.23 2.73
C GLY A 307 8.28 -11.94 2.02
N LEU A 308 7.13 -11.30 2.03
CA LEU A 308 5.92 -11.75 1.34
C LEU A 308 5.39 -10.66 0.42
N ILE A 309 4.84 -11.08 -0.70
CA ILE A 309 4.03 -10.23 -1.58
C ILE A 309 2.70 -10.91 -1.84
N LEU A 310 1.62 -10.15 -1.71
CA LEU A 310 0.33 -10.60 -2.21
C LEU A 310 0.17 -10.12 -3.65
N TYR A 311 -0.15 -11.02 -4.54
CA TYR A 311 -0.58 -10.70 -5.90
C TYR A 311 -2.09 -10.92 -5.98
N VAL A 312 -2.81 -9.88 -6.32
CA VAL A 312 -4.28 -9.86 -6.34
C VAL A 312 -4.77 -9.65 -7.76
N THR A 313 -5.78 -10.43 -8.15
CA THR A 313 -6.52 -10.23 -9.39
C THR A 313 -8.01 -10.16 -9.09
N ALA A 314 -8.68 -9.14 -9.60
CA ALA A 314 -10.12 -8.92 -9.42
C ALA A 314 -10.80 -8.77 -10.77
N ASN A 315 -11.85 -9.55 -11.01
CA ASN A 315 -12.70 -9.48 -12.19
C ASN A 315 -14.19 -9.37 -11.78
N ASP A 316 -15.11 -9.48 -12.73
CA ASP A 316 -16.55 -9.38 -12.50
C ASP A 316 -17.15 -10.50 -11.60
N LYS A 317 -16.37 -11.50 -11.22
CA LYS A 317 -16.85 -12.67 -10.46
C LYS A 317 -16.08 -12.92 -9.18
N THR A 318 -14.76 -12.84 -9.27
CA THR A 318 -13.87 -13.26 -8.18
C THR A 318 -12.73 -12.28 -7.98
N MET A 319 -12.30 -12.14 -6.72
CA MET A 319 -10.99 -11.60 -6.36
C MET A 319 -10.14 -12.75 -5.84
N THR A 320 -9.00 -12.99 -6.48
CA THR A 320 -8.04 -14.00 -6.04
C THR A 320 -6.85 -13.30 -5.41
N VAL A 321 -6.55 -13.65 -4.17
CA VAL A 321 -5.37 -13.17 -3.42
C VAL A 321 -4.41 -14.33 -3.29
N SER A 322 -3.19 -14.17 -3.77
CA SER A 322 -2.13 -15.19 -3.75
C SER A 322 -0.90 -14.64 -3.04
N ALA A 323 -0.48 -15.28 -1.96
CA ALA A 323 0.71 -14.91 -1.17
C ALA A 323 1.93 -15.69 -1.66
N TYR A 324 3.03 -14.99 -1.95
CA TYR A 324 4.29 -15.58 -2.42
C TYR A 324 5.43 -15.22 -1.50
N ASP A 325 6.26 -16.22 -1.17
CA ASP A 325 7.46 -16.11 -0.36
C ASP A 325 8.65 -15.63 -1.22
N SER A 326 9.38 -14.62 -0.77
CA SER A 326 10.58 -14.10 -1.43
C SER A 326 11.72 -15.11 -1.52
N LYS A 327 11.76 -16.11 -0.63
CA LYS A 327 12.86 -17.06 -0.52
C LYS A 327 13.04 -17.93 -1.75
N ASP A 328 11.93 -18.41 -2.31
CA ASP A 328 11.92 -19.33 -3.44
C ASP A 328 10.80 -19.07 -4.47
N GLY A 329 10.02 -18.01 -4.26
CA GLY A 329 8.89 -17.65 -5.12
C GLY A 329 7.69 -18.59 -4.99
N ARG A 330 7.65 -19.47 -3.96
CA ARG A 330 6.55 -20.41 -3.78
C ARG A 330 5.25 -19.72 -3.38
N LEU A 331 4.15 -20.28 -3.84
CA LEU A 331 2.82 -19.92 -3.34
C LEU A 331 2.67 -20.46 -1.91
N VAL A 332 2.43 -19.55 -0.97
CA VAL A 332 2.25 -19.86 0.47
C VAL A 332 0.78 -20.14 0.76
N ASP A 333 -0.09 -19.25 0.32
CA ASP A 333 -1.54 -19.32 0.53
C ASP A 333 -2.26 -18.71 -0.67
N SER A 334 -3.51 -19.12 -0.86
CA SER A 334 -4.39 -18.54 -1.88
C SER A 334 -5.84 -18.53 -1.41
N ALA A 335 -6.50 -17.40 -1.60
CA ALA A 335 -7.91 -17.21 -1.29
C ALA A 335 -8.67 -16.69 -2.50
N VAL A 336 -9.87 -17.22 -2.72
CA VAL A 336 -10.79 -16.74 -3.75
C VAL A 336 -12.03 -16.16 -3.06
N LEU A 337 -12.23 -14.86 -3.24
CA LEU A 337 -13.32 -14.10 -2.66
C LEU A 337 -14.43 -13.92 -3.67
N GLN A 338 -15.66 -13.85 -3.18
CA GLN A 338 -16.85 -13.45 -3.93
C GLN A 338 -17.27 -12.05 -3.48
N SER A 339 -17.55 -11.15 -4.43
CA SER A 339 -17.93 -9.78 -4.08
C SER A 339 -19.20 -9.75 -3.22
N ARG A 340 -19.17 -8.95 -2.18
CA ARG A 340 -20.33 -8.69 -1.33
C ARG A 340 -21.37 -7.83 -2.03
N CYS A 341 -20.94 -6.92 -2.92
CA CYS A 341 -21.85 -6.12 -3.75
C CYS A 341 -22.69 -6.98 -4.71
N ALA A 342 -22.11 -8.03 -5.30
CA ALA A 342 -22.81 -8.93 -6.22
C ALA A 342 -23.87 -9.79 -5.54
N ARG A 343 -23.85 -9.95 -4.22
CA ARG A 343 -24.76 -10.82 -3.46
C ARG A 343 -26.09 -10.17 -3.11
N GLY A 344 -26.29 -8.88 -3.40
CA GLY A 344 -27.51 -8.14 -3.09
C GLY A 344 -27.84 -8.20 -1.60
N HIS A 345 -27.66 -7.13 -0.91
CA HIS A 345 -28.09 -7.02 0.49
C HIS A 345 -29.59 -7.07 0.62
#